data_1736f63e2ef95a633519ca395044ab3e
#
_entry.id   1736f63e2ef95a633519ca395044ab3e
#
_cell.length_a   1.000
_cell.length_b   1.000
_cell.length_c   1.000
_cell.angle_alpha   90.00
_cell.angle_beta   90.00
_cell.angle_gamma   90.00
#
_symmetry.space_group_name_H-M   'P 1'
#
loop_
_entity.id
_entity.type
_entity.pdbx_description
1 polymer ?
#
loop_
_entity_poly.entity_id
_entity_poly.type
_entity_poly.pdbx_seq_one_letter_code
_entity_poly.pdbx_strand_id
1 'polypeptide(L)'
;KIIFFLASMRKYAKDLENKKYFIKYYYLNKSNINLSYEDKILDFISKKKISLVKMFEIEDKFFEKRIVNFYKKNNFEIQFLESPMFLNNRDSFTHYLSKIKKPFMATFYKQQRIEKNILMNKDKPLDDKWSFDEDNRKKIPNNIEVPSIEVFKDDSIITQVKKIVDQLFPKHPGEVKNYWLGSSRKDALKIVDTFISKKIANFGDYEDAIRKNSPFLFHSILSPYLNI
;
A
#
# COMPACT_ATOMS: atom_id res chain seq x y z
N LYS A 1 3.06 12.46 -0.57
CA LYS A 1 3.41 11.16 0.05
C LYS A 1 3.53 11.27 1.56
N ILE A 2 4.35 12.21 2.12
CA ILE A 2 4.61 12.31 3.57
C ILE A 2 3.31 12.54 4.35
N ILE A 3 2.44 13.45 3.90
CA ILE A 3 1.14 13.70 4.53
C ILE A 3 0.32 12.42 4.59
N PHE A 4 0.18 11.73 3.46
CA PHE A 4 -0.60 10.50 3.36
C PHE A 4 -0.10 9.44 4.35
N PHE A 5 1.22 9.17 4.34
CA PHE A 5 1.83 8.20 5.23
C PHE A 5 1.61 8.53 6.72
N LEU A 6 1.96 9.76 7.14
CA LEU A 6 1.83 10.16 8.54
C LEU A 6 0.36 10.21 9.02
N ALA A 7 -0.55 10.64 8.15
CA ALA A 7 -1.98 10.68 8.50
C ALA A 7 -2.57 9.28 8.62
N SER A 8 -2.24 8.37 7.70
CA SER A 8 -2.70 6.98 7.75
C SER A 8 -2.21 6.26 9.00
N MET A 9 -0.92 6.40 9.34
CA MET A 9 -0.37 5.82 10.57
C MET A 9 -1.04 6.36 11.84
N ARG A 10 -1.32 7.68 11.91
CA ARG A 10 -2.02 8.27 13.06
C ARG A 10 -3.46 7.79 13.19
N LYS A 11 -4.18 7.71 12.07
CA LYS A 11 -5.56 7.20 12.05
C LYS A 11 -5.60 5.73 12.47
N TYR A 12 -4.69 4.93 11.95
CA TYR A 12 -4.58 3.52 12.33
C TYR A 12 -4.26 3.34 13.82
N ALA A 13 -3.30 4.11 14.34
CA ALA A 13 -3.01 4.09 15.78
C ALA A 13 -4.26 4.43 16.63
N LYS A 14 -5.01 5.46 16.23
CA LYS A 14 -6.26 5.83 16.89
C LYS A 14 -7.34 4.74 16.81
N ASP A 15 -7.45 4.07 15.66
CA ASP A 15 -8.38 2.94 15.48
C ASP A 15 -8.04 1.78 16.42
N LEU A 16 -6.75 1.48 16.60
CA LEU A 16 -6.29 0.47 17.54
C LEU A 16 -6.54 0.87 19.01
N GLU A 17 -6.32 2.14 19.37
CA GLU A 17 -6.66 2.66 20.70
C GLU A 17 -8.17 2.54 20.98
N ASN A 18 -9.02 2.85 20.01
CA ASN A 18 -10.47 2.67 20.11
C ASN A 18 -10.86 1.20 20.33
N LYS A 19 -10.08 0.27 19.80
CA LYS A 19 -10.22 -1.17 20.03
C LYS A 19 -9.59 -1.65 21.35
N LYS A 20 -9.14 -0.72 22.21
CA LYS A 20 -8.52 -0.98 23.52
C LYS A 20 -7.15 -1.66 23.46
N TYR A 21 -6.43 -1.59 22.35
CA TYR A 21 -5.03 -1.97 22.31
C TYR A 21 -4.17 -0.90 23.00
N PHE A 22 -3.12 -1.33 23.70
CA PHE A 22 -2.11 -0.41 24.21
C PHE A 22 -1.21 0.04 23.05
N ILE A 23 -1.20 1.34 22.76
CA ILE A 23 -0.44 1.91 21.64
C ILE A 23 0.58 2.91 22.18
N LYS A 24 1.85 2.75 21.78
CA LYS A 24 2.89 3.76 21.90
C LYS A 24 3.15 4.38 20.54
N TYR A 25 2.66 5.58 20.30
CA TYR A 25 2.88 6.31 19.05
C TYR A 25 3.92 7.43 19.26
N TYR A 26 4.94 7.47 18.43
CA TYR A 26 5.96 8.52 18.44
C TYR A 26 5.58 9.61 17.44
N TYR A 27 4.92 10.66 17.90
CA TYR A 27 4.56 11.80 17.06
C TYR A 27 5.80 12.51 16.55
N LEU A 28 5.95 12.62 15.23
CA LEU A 28 7.06 13.32 14.62
C LEU A 28 7.05 14.80 14.99
N ASN A 29 8.20 15.31 15.43
CA ASN A 29 8.43 16.71 15.80
C ASN A 29 9.91 17.07 15.64
N LYS A 30 10.27 18.33 15.92
CA LYS A 30 11.66 18.83 15.80
C LYS A 30 12.66 18.08 16.69
N SER A 31 12.25 17.60 17.86
CA SER A 31 13.15 16.93 18.81
C SER A 31 13.44 15.47 18.45
N ASN A 32 12.56 14.84 17.68
CA ASN A 32 12.68 13.39 17.38
C ASN A 32 12.82 13.05 15.90
N ILE A 33 12.89 14.06 15.01
CA ILE A 33 13.02 13.84 13.56
C ILE A 33 14.28 13.06 13.19
N ASN A 34 15.35 13.23 13.98
CA ASN A 34 16.64 12.59 13.76
C ASN A 34 16.80 11.25 14.51
N LEU A 35 15.83 10.87 15.36
CA LEU A 35 15.86 9.56 16.00
C LEU A 35 15.57 8.47 14.97
N SER A 36 16.43 7.46 14.96
CA SER A 36 16.24 6.31 14.08
C SER A 36 15.00 5.49 14.48
N TYR A 37 14.61 4.58 13.60
CA TYR A 37 13.57 3.61 13.92
C TYR A 37 14.00 2.71 15.08
N GLU A 38 15.27 2.29 15.08
CA GLU A 38 15.88 1.45 16.10
C GLU A 38 15.91 2.12 17.47
N ASP A 39 16.25 3.41 17.54
CA ASP A 39 16.26 4.16 18.81
C ASP A 39 14.88 4.17 19.48
N LYS A 40 13.82 4.36 18.68
CA LYS A 40 12.43 4.37 19.16
C LYS A 40 11.99 3.00 19.66
N ILE A 41 12.35 1.95 18.95
CA ILE A 41 12.04 0.57 19.36
C ILE A 41 12.83 0.22 20.63
N LEU A 42 14.12 0.51 20.68
CA LEU A 42 14.96 0.20 21.82
C LEU A 42 14.45 0.90 23.09
N ASP A 43 14.11 2.18 23.00
CA ASP A 43 13.48 2.94 24.11
C ASP A 43 12.22 2.24 24.65
N PHE A 44 11.36 1.78 23.75
CA PHE A 44 10.12 1.11 24.14
C PHE A 44 10.37 -0.28 24.74
N ILE A 45 11.17 -1.11 24.08
CA ILE A 45 11.47 -2.48 24.49
C ILE A 45 12.14 -2.50 25.87
N SER A 46 13.14 -1.64 26.07
CA SER A 46 13.89 -1.57 27.34
C SER A 46 13.02 -1.13 28.49
N LYS A 47 12.18 -0.09 28.27
CA LYS A 47 11.25 0.42 29.32
C LYS A 47 10.17 -0.59 29.70
N LYS A 48 9.74 -1.43 28.78
CA LYS A 48 8.67 -2.42 28.99
C LYS A 48 9.17 -3.83 29.25
N LYS A 49 10.49 -4.06 29.26
CA LYS A 49 11.14 -5.37 29.45
C LYS A 49 10.58 -6.43 28.50
N ILE A 50 10.46 -6.06 27.21
CA ILE A 50 9.94 -6.94 26.15
C ILE A 50 11.07 -7.83 25.66
N SER A 51 10.83 -9.14 25.63
CA SER A 51 11.79 -10.14 25.14
C SER A 51 11.49 -10.58 23.69
N LEU A 52 10.24 -10.54 23.26
CA LEU A 52 9.81 -10.97 21.94
C LEU A 52 9.08 -9.83 21.21
N VAL A 53 9.50 -9.53 19.99
CA VAL A 53 8.81 -8.62 19.08
C VAL A 53 8.26 -9.39 17.90
N LYS A 54 6.98 -9.22 17.62
CA LYS A 54 6.33 -9.75 16.41
C LYS A 54 6.12 -8.63 15.41
N MET A 55 6.49 -8.86 14.16
CA MET A 55 6.24 -7.92 13.07
C MET A 55 5.99 -8.67 11.77
N PHE A 56 5.32 -8.04 10.83
CA PHE A 56 5.18 -8.60 9.49
C PHE A 56 6.53 -8.63 8.77
N GLU A 57 6.66 -9.55 7.82
CA GLU A 57 7.80 -9.58 6.89
C GLU A 57 8.01 -8.19 6.26
N ILE A 58 9.28 -7.82 6.15
CA ILE A 58 9.67 -6.52 5.59
C ILE A 58 10.02 -6.72 4.12
N GLU A 59 9.32 -6.03 3.23
CA GLU A 59 9.52 -6.20 1.79
C GLU A 59 10.77 -5.49 1.27
N ASP A 60 11.23 -4.43 1.94
CA ASP A 60 12.52 -3.80 1.68
C ASP A 60 13.64 -4.65 2.26
N LYS A 61 14.41 -5.32 1.41
CA LYS A 61 15.50 -6.23 1.81
C LYS A 61 16.63 -5.54 2.58
N PHE A 62 16.91 -4.29 2.29
CA PHE A 62 17.93 -3.52 3.03
C PHE A 62 17.43 -3.21 4.43
N PHE A 63 16.18 -2.80 4.56
CA PHE A 63 15.57 -2.52 5.85
C PHE A 63 15.40 -3.80 6.68
N GLU A 64 14.97 -4.91 6.06
CA GLU A 64 14.89 -6.22 6.73
C GLU A 64 16.23 -6.63 7.32
N LYS A 65 17.31 -6.60 6.52
CA LYS A 65 18.68 -6.92 6.98
C LYS A 65 19.14 -6.01 8.13
N ARG A 66 18.82 -4.71 8.03
CA ARG A 66 19.11 -3.73 9.06
C ARG A 66 18.41 -4.06 10.37
N ILE A 67 17.12 -4.38 10.33
CA ILE A 67 16.33 -4.74 11.50
C ILE A 67 16.78 -6.07 12.10
N VAL A 68 17.02 -7.10 11.30
CA VAL A 68 17.55 -8.39 11.79
C VAL A 68 18.89 -8.19 12.52
N ASN A 69 19.81 -7.42 11.97
CA ASN A 69 21.10 -7.12 12.61
C ASN A 69 20.93 -6.34 13.93
N PHE A 70 19.99 -5.39 13.95
CA PHE A 70 19.68 -4.63 15.17
C PHE A 70 19.19 -5.55 16.30
N TYR A 71 18.26 -6.46 16.04
CA TYR A 71 17.74 -7.40 17.04
C TYR A 71 18.82 -8.36 17.53
N LYS A 72 19.62 -8.92 16.64
CA LYS A 72 20.75 -9.79 17.00
C LYS A 72 21.76 -9.11 17.94
N LYS A 73 22.08 -7.85 17.64
CA LYS A 73 23.03 -7.04 18.42
C LYS A 73 22.53 -6.73 19.83
N ASN A 74 21.23 -6.63 20.02
CA ASN A 74 20.61 -6.21 21.28
C ASN A 74 19.97 -7.37 22.06
N ASN A 75 20.16 -8.62 21.62
CA ASN A 75 19.66 -9.84 22.27
C ASN A 75 18.12 -9.87 22.45
N PHE A 76 17.37 -9.32 21.50
CA PHE A 76 15.92 -9.47 21.45
C PHE A 76 15.54 -10.56 20.46
N GLU A 77 14.45 -11.26 20.77
CA GLU A 77 13.84 -12.19 19.84
C GLU A 77 12.88 -11.46 18.89
N ILE A 78 12.98 -11.78 17.60
CA ILE A 78 12.06 -11.28 16.58
C ILE A 78 11.37 -12.45 15.90
N GLN A 79 10.05 -12.39 15.79
CA GLN A 79 9.23 -13.31 15.01
C GLN A 79 8.60 -12.56 13.84
N PHE A 80 8.99 -12.94 12.62
CA PHE A 80 8.31 -12.46 11.43
C PHE A 80 7.02 -13.22 11.22
N LEU A 81 5.96 -12.47 10.92
CA LEU A 81 4.65 -12.97 10.50
C LEU A 81 4.55 -12.81 9.00
N GLU A 82 3.83 -13.69 8.33
CA GLU A 82 3.58 -13.59 6.90
C GLU A 82 2.95 -12.23 6.54
N SER A 83 3.44 -11.61 5.46
CA SER A 83 2.98 -10.30 5.02
C SER A 83 1.54 -10.38 4.48
N PRO A 84 0.60 -9.57 4.99
CA PRO A 84 -0.76 -9.53 4.46
C PRO A 84 -0.89 -8.69 3.17
N MET A 85 0.21 -8.10 2.68
CA MET A 85 0.20 -7.21 1.51
C MET A 85 0.07 -7.94 0.18
N PHE A 86 0.41 -9.23 0.14
CA PHE A 86 0.45 -10.02 -1.08
C PHE A 86 -0.45 -11.25 -0.97
N LEU A 87 -1.02 -11.66 -2.09
CA LEU A 87 -1.77 -12.92 -2.20
C LEU A 87 -0.87 -14.15 -2.10
N ASN A 88 0.43 -13.98 -2.33
CA ASN A 88 1.43 -15.02 -2.31
C ASN A 88 2.48 -14.71 -1.25
N ASN A 89 2.85 -15.72 -0.48
CA ASN A 89 3.97 -15.62 0.43
C ASN A 89 5.31 -15.84 -0.29
N ARG A 90 6.40 -15.59 0.40
CA ARG A 90 7.77 -15.73 -0.13
C ARG A 90 8.10 -17.16 -0.52
N ASP A 91 7.58 -18.13 0.21
CA ASP A 91 7.85 -19.55 -0.05
C ASP A 91 7.19 -20.03 -1.34
N SER A 92 5.95 -19.62 -1.62
CA SER A 92 5.26 -19.96 -2.86
C SER A 92 5.98 -19.37 -4.08
N PHE A 93 6.48 -18.15 -3.98
CA PHE A 93 7.25 -17.52 -5.05
C PHE A 93 8.63 -18.18 -5.23
N THR A 94 9.31 -18.50 -4.14
CA THR A 94 10.59 -19.26 -4.18
C THR A 94 10.40 -20.64 -4.82
N HIS A 95 9.31 -21.31 -4.47
CA HIS A 95 8.96 -22.59 -5.09
C HIS A 95 8.70 -22.47 -6.60
N TYR A 96 7.98 -21.42 -7.03
CA TYR A 96 7.83 -21.14 -8.46
C TYR A 96 9.19 -20.95 -9.15
N LEU A 97 10.06 -20.11 -8.58
CA LEU A 97 11.38 -19.85 -9.15
C LEU A 97 12.26 -21.10 -9.24
N SER A 98 12.15 -22.03 -8.27
CA SER A 98 12.94 -23.28 -8.30
C SER A 98 12.58 -24.23 -9.43
N LYS A 99 11.39 -24.10 -10.04
CA LYS A 99 10.89 -24.95 -11.11
C LYS A 99 11.19 -24.43 -12.53
N ILE A 100 11.73 -23.22 -12.65
CA ILE A 100 11.89 -22.54 -13.93
C ILE A 100 13.31 -22.04 -14.11
N LYS A 101 13.78 -22.03 -15.36
CA LYS A 101 15.11 -21.48 -15.69
C LYS A 101 15.12 -19.96 -15.78
N LYS A 102 14.02 -19.35 -16.20
CA LYS A 102 13.88 -17.88 -16.36
C LYS A 102 12.49 -17.45 -15.91
N PRO A 103 12.38 -16.48 -14.99
CA PRO A 103 11.10 -15.93 -14.58
C PRO A 103 10.36 -15.29 -15.77
N PHE A 104 9.09 -15.61 -15.90
CA PHE A 104 8.23 -15.03 -16.92
C PHE A 104 6.85 -14.70 -16.33
N MET A 105 6.47 -13.42 -16.40
CA MET A 105 5.27 -12.90 -15.72
C MET A 105 3.99 -13.62 -16.13
N ALA A 106 3.80 -13.85 -17.44
CA ALA A 106 2.57 -14.50 -17.93
C ALA A 106 2.40 -15.92 -17.39
N THR A 107 3.50 -16.70 -17.26
CA THR A 107 3.46 -18.05 -16.68
C THR A 107 3.11 -18.00 -15.20
N PHE A 108 3.72 -17.09 -14.44
CA PHE A 108 3.41 -16.90 -13.02
C PHE A 108 1.97 -16.45 -12.83
N TYR A 109 1.52 -15.46 -13.60
CA TYR A 109 0.13 -14.96 -13.55
C TYR A 109 -0.89 -16.09 -13.84
N LYS A 110 -0.65 -16.90 -14.88
CA LYS A 110 -1.49 -18.06 -15.19
C LYS A 110 -1.55 -19.04 -14.02
N GLN A 111 -0.40 -19.39 -13.45
CA GLN A 111 -0.34 -20.27 -12.28
C GLN A 111 -1.13 -19.69 -11.10
N GLN A 112 -0.98 -18.39 -10.81
CA GLN A 112 -1.70 -17.73 -9.72
C GLN A 112 -3.21 -17.73 -9.93
N ARG A 113 -3.69 -17.50 -11.15
CA ARG A 113 -5.12 -17.59 -11.46
C ARG A 113 -5.68 -18.97 -11.18
N ILE A 114 -4.95 -20.02 -11.53
CA ILE A 114 -5.34 -21.43 -11.29
C ILE A 114 -5.34 -21.70 -9.77
N GLU A 115 -4.24 -21.43 -9.08
CA GLU A 115 -4.07 -21.72 -7.65
C GLU A 115 -5.09 -20.98 -6.77
N LYS A 116 -5.41 -19.74 -7.11
CA LYS A 116 -6.34 -18.88 -6.36
C LYS A 116 -7.79 -18.96 -6.86
N ASN A 117 -8.03 -19.71 -7.93
CA ASN A 117 -9.32 -19.81 -8.62
C ASN A 117 -9.91 -18.44 -9.00
N ILE A 118 -9.05 -17.54 -9.51
CA ILE A 118 -9.44 -16.18 -9.89
C ILE A 118 -9.77 -16.12 -11.37
N LEU A 119 -10.99 -15.69 -11.71
CA LEU A 119 -11.51 -15.61 -13.08
C LEU A 119 -11.33 -16.94 -13.84
N MET A 120 -11.64 -18.04 -13.18
CA MET A 120 -11.58 -19.40 -13.72
C MET A 120 -12.99 -19.98 -13.87
N ASN A 121 -13.17 -20.77 -14.93
CA ASN A 121 -14.30 -21.68 -15.12
C ASN A 121 -13.75 -23.10 -15.17
N LYS A 122 -13.81 -23.81 -14.05
CA LYS A 122 -13.09 -25.10 -13.83
C LYS A 122 -11.59 -24.92 -14.16
N ASP A 123 -11.08 -25.67 -15.13
CA ASP A 123 -9.65 -25.67 -15.51
C ASP A 123 -9.28 -24.64 -16.58
N LYS A 124 -10.26 -23.84 -17.03
CA LYS A 124 -10.04 -22.84 -18.07
C LYS A 124 -10.20 -21.42 -17.55
N PRO A 125 -9.50 -20.44 -18.12
CA PRO A 125 -9.78 -19.05 -17.80
C PRO A 125 -11.18 -18.66 -18.25
N LEU A 126 -11.83 -17.77 -17.50
CA LEU A 126 -13.05 -17.12 -17.93
C LEU A 126 -12.80 -16.49 -19.33
N ASP A 127 -13.80 -16.59 -20.21
CA ASP A 127 -13.72 -16.14 -21.62
C ASP A 127 -12.62 -16.82 -22.48
N ASP A 128 -12.14 -18.01 -22.06
CA ASP A 128 -11.10 -18.81 -22.72
C ASP A 128 -9.78 -18.04 -23.02
N LYS A 129 -9.58 -16.86 -22.41
CA LYS A 129 -8.42 -16.00 -22.61
C LYS A 129 -7.67 -15.72 -21.31
N TRP A 130 -6.33 -15.90 -21.33
CA TRP A 130 -5.48 -15.69 -20.16
C TRP A 130 -5.10 -14.23 -19.93
N SER A 131 -4.98 -13.44 -20.99
CA SER A 131 -4.60 -12.03 -20.93
C SER A 131 -5.41 -11.22 -21.92
N PHE A 132 -5.77 -10.01 -21.54
CA PHE A 132 -6.48 -9.01 -22.36
C PHE A 132 -5.59 -7.79 -22.64
N ASP A 133 -4.29 -7.92 -22.45
CA ASP A 133 -3.31 -6.82 -22.57
C ASP A 133 -3.24 -6.21 -23.98
N GLU A 134 -3.65 -6.98 -25.00
CA GLU A 134 -3.74 -6.49 -26.39
C GLU A 134 -4.92 -5.54 -26.60
N ASP A 135 -5.92 -5.57 -25.74
CA ASP A 135 -7.20 -4.85 -25.90
C ASP A 135 -7.24 -3.53 -25.10
N ASN A 136 -6.17 -3.18 -24.35
CA ASN A 136 -6.16 -2.10 -23.37
C ASN A 136 -5.84 -0.69 -23.90
N ARG A 137 -5.68 -0.54 -25.24
CA ARG A 137 -5.25 0.71 -25.91
C ARG A 137 -6.29 1.33 -26.81
N LYS A 138 -7.56 1.07 -26.56
CA LYS A 138 -8.65 1.64 -27.37
C LYS A 138 -8.73 3.15 -27.19
N LYS A 139 -9.09 3.86 -28.25
CA LYS A 139 -9.35 5.29 -28.19
C LYS A 139 -10.68 5.53 -27.46
N ILE A 140 -10.70 6.39 -26.46
CA ILE A 140 -11.92 6.73 -25.72
C ILE A 140 -12.87 7.53 -26.63
N PRO A 141 -14.08 7.04 -26.91
CA PRO A 141 -15.10 7.78 -27.65
C PRO A 141 -15.50 9.07 -26.92
N ASN A 142 -15.88 10.09 -27.70
CA ASN A 142 -16.23 11.40 -27.12
C ASN A 142 -17.49 11.36 -26.24
N ASN A 143 -18.39 10.42 -26.48
CA ASN A 143 -19.64 10.24 -25.74
C ASN A 143 -19.46 9.45 -24.43
N ILE A 144 -18.29 8.90 -24.15
CA ILE A 144 -18.02 8.23 -22.88
C ILE A 144 -17.64 9.27 -21.83
N GLU A 145 -18.45 9.35 -20.79
CA GLU A 145 -18.17 10.17 -19.62
C GLU A 145 -17.09 9.52 -18.74
N VAL A 146 -16.08 10.31 -18.36
CA VAL A 146 -15.05 9.89 -17.43
C VAL A 146 -15.48 10.25 -16.02
N PRO A 147 -15.64 9.26 -15.11
CA PRO A 147 -16.04 9.52 -13.73
C PRO A 147 -15.03 10.41 -13.00
N SER A 148 -15.53 11.32 -12.18
CA SER A 148 -14.68 12.14 -11.31
C SER A 148 -13.95 11.28 -10.28
N ILE A 149 -12.82 11.80 -9.79
CA ILE A 149 -12.10 11.18 -8.67
C ILE A 149 -12.76 11.53 -7.33
N GLU A 150 -12.58 10.66 -6.34
CA GLU A 150 -12.94 10.96 -4.97
C GLU A 150 -11.94 11.95 -4.38
N VAL A 151 -12.42 13.08 -3.89
CA VAL A 151 -11.64 14.08 -3.17
C VAL A 151 -12.08 14.09 -1.72
N PHE A 152 -11.14 13.88 -0.81
CA PHE A 152 -11.42 13.83 0.61
C PHE A 152 -11.09 15.18 1.27
N LYS A 153 -11.98 15.62 2.17
CA LYS A 153 -11.77 16.83 2.96
C LYS A 153 -10.76 16.56 4.08
N ASP A 154 -10.03 17.61 4.44
CA ASP A 154 -9.16 17.56 5.60
C ASP A 154 -9.97 17.36 6.91
N ASP A 155 -9.56 16.40 7.69
CA ASP A 155 -9.97 16.26 9.08
C ASP A 155 -8.90 16.86 10.02
N SER A 156 -9.13 16.77 11.33
CA SER A 156 -8.23 17.30 12.34
C SER A 156 -6.82 16.68 12.29
N ILE A 157 -6.72 15.38 11.97
CA ILE A 157 -5.44 14.67 11.86
C ILE A 157 -4.68 15.15 10.62
N ILE A 158 -5.33 15.24 9.46
CA ILE A 158 -4.72 15.74 8.23
C ILE A 158 -4.25 17.17 8.41
N THR A 159 -5.07 18.02 9.03
CA THR A 159 -4.73 19.42 9.31
C THR A 159 -3.48 19.54 10.19
N GLN A 160 -3.37 18.74 11.25
CA GLN A 160 -2.18 18.71 12.10
C GLN A 160 -0.95 18.19 11.34
N VAL A 161 -1.10 17.13 10.55
CA VAL A 161 -0.01 16.55 9.77
C VAL A 161 0.48 17.53 8.71
N LYS A 162 -0.42 18.25 8.03
CA LYS A 162 -0.05 19.31 7.07
C LYS A 162 0.87 20.35 7.70
N LYS A 163 0.53 20.85 8.90
CA LYS A 163 1.37 21.81 9.62
C LYS A 163 2.77 21.26 9.93
N ILE A 164 2.83 19.99 10.37
CA ILE A 164 4.11 19.34 10.69
C ILE A 164 4.96 19.14 9.44
N VAL A 165 4.36 18.69 8.34
CA VAL A 165 5.07 18.49 7.07
C VAL A 165 5.60 19.79 6.51
N ASP A 166 4.81 20.85 6.55
CA ASP A 166 5.24 22.18 6.10
C ASP A 166 6.44 22.71 6.91
N GLN A 167 6.45 22.49 8.22
CA GLN A 167 7.53 22.91 9.12
C GLN A 167 8.80 22.07 9.01
N LEU A 168 8.68 20.75 8.88
CA LEU A 168 9.81 19.83 8.96
C LEU A 168 10.38 19.46 7.60
N PHE A 169 9.61 19.59 6.53
CA PHE A 169 10.00 19.20 5.18
C PHE A 169 9.81 20.32 4.12
N PRO A 170 10.22 21.58 4.41
CA PRO A 170 9.92 22.72 3.53
C PRO A 170 10.60 22.63 2.15
N LYS A 171 11.64 21.80 2.02
CA LYS A 171 12.39 21.60 0.76
C LYS A 171 11.92 20.40 -0.05
N HIS A 172 10.92 19.63 0.43
CA HIS A 172 10.40 18.49 -0.32
C HIS A 172 9.48 18.98 -1.44
N PRO A 173 9.50 18.30 -2.60
CA PRO A 173 8.65 18.68 -3.73
C PRO A 173 7.16 18.44 -3.40
N GLY A 174 6.30 19.27 -3.99
CA GLY A 174 4.86 19.24 -3.84
C GLY A 174 4.33 20.31 -2.88
N GLU A 175 3.01 20.41 -2.81
CA GLU A 175 2.32 21.44 -2.01
C GLU A 175 1.37 20.81 -1.00
N VAL A 176 1.49 21.25 0.24
CA VAL A 176 0.66 20.78 1.37
C VAL A 176 -0.83 21.07 1.13
N LYS A 177 -1.14 22.26 0.55
CA LYS A 177 -2.52 22.71 0.32
C LYS A 177 -3.31 21.82 -0.66
N ASN A 178 -2.63 21.19 -1.62
CA ASN A 178 -3.25 20.42 -2.69
C ASN A 178 -3.45 18.93 -2.34
N TYR A 179 -3.34 18.57 -1.07
CA TYR A 179 -3.58 17.21 -0.62
C TYR A 179 -5.07 16.86 -0.69
N TRP A 180 -5.42 15.76 -1.35
CA TRP A 180 -6.79 15.35 -1.63
C TRP A 180 -7.09 13.87 -1.32
N LEU A 181 -6.06 13.07 -1.02
CA LEU A 181 -6.23 11.64 -0.76
C LEU A 181 -6.88 11.40 0.60
N GLY A 182 -7.79 10.43 0.67
CA GLY A 182 -8.21 9.85 1.93
C GLY A 182 -7.04 9.15 2.62
N SER A 183 -7.05 9.04 3.92
CA SER A 183 -5.93 8.46 4.69
C SER A 183 -6.38 7.49 5.77
N SER A 184 -7.52 6.85 5.57
CA SER A 184 -8.03 5.77 6.42
C SER A 184 -8.41 4.55 5.59
N ARG A 185 -8.52 3.39 6.25
CA ARG A 185 -9.07 2.19 5.60
C ARG A 185 -10.47 2.42 5.03
N LYS A 186 -11.31 3.20 5.73
CA LYS A 186 -12.65 3.55 5.25
C LYS A 186 -12.59 4.33 3.94
N ASP A 187 -11.66 5.27 3.83
CA ASP A 187 -11.46 6.05 2.61
C ASP A 187 -10.97 5.17 1.45
N ALA A 188 -10.04 4.24 1.73
CA ALA A 188 -9.56 3.28 0.74
C ALA A 188 -10.69 2.38 0.22
N LEU A 189 -11.54 1.86 1.10
CA LEU A 189 -12.70 1.04 0.72
C LEU A 189 -13.68 1.85 -0.15
N LYS A 190 -13.90 3.14 0.15
CA LYS A 190 -14.73 4.00 -0.70
C LYS A 190 -14.18 4.14 -2.11
N ILE A 191 -12.86 4.22 -2.26
CA ILE A 191 -12.21 4.26 -3.59
C ILE A 191 -12.39 2.93 -4.32
N VAL A 192 -12.27 1.78 -3.62
CA VAL A 192 -12.56 0.46 -4.20
C VAL A 192 -14.00 0.40 -4.71
N ASP A 193 -14.96 0.81 -3.90
CA ASP A 193 -16.39 0.81 -4.27
C ASP A 193 -16.65 1.71 -5.48
N THR A 194 -16.04 2.90 -5.51
CA THR A 194 -16.14 3.82 -6.66
C THR A 194 -15.52 3.22 -7.92
N PHE A 195 -14.37 2.56 -7.80
CA PHE A 195 -13.75 1.89 -8.94
C PHE A 195 -14.62 0.76 -9.48
N ILE A 196 -15.11 -0.12 -8.63
CA ILE A 196 -15.94 -1.25 -9.04
C ILE A 196 -17.26 -0.78 -9.65
N SER A 197 -17.90 0.22 -9.04
CA SER A 197 -19.25 0.65 -9.49
C SER A 197 -19.24 1.56 -10.71
N LYS A 198 -18.16 2.34 -10.94
CA LYS A 198 -18.16 3.41 -11.94
C LYS A 198 -17.09 3.31 -13.00
N LYS A 199 -16.01 2.57 -12.75
CA LYS A 199 -14.81 2.61 -13.60
C LYS A 199 -14.42 1.27 -14.21
N ILE A 200 -14.61 0.17 -13.49
CA ILE A 200 -14.08 -1.15 -13.87
C ILE A 200 -14.58 -1.62 -15.24
N ALA A 201 -15.82 -1.27 -15.60
CA ALA A 201 -16.40 -1.65 -16.89
C ALA A 201 -15.66 -1.06 -18.10
N ASN A 202 -15.00 0.08 -17.93
CA ASN A 202 -14.25 0.76 -18.97
C ASN A 202 -12.72 0.69 -18.73
N PHE A 203 -12.29 0.16 -17.59
CA PHE A 203 -10.88 0.15 -17.22
C PHE A 203 -10.04 -0.66 -18.21
N GLY A 204 -10.46 -1.91 -18.53
CA GLY A 204 -9.70 -2.79 -19.39
C GLY A 204 -9.45 -2.21 -20.79
N ASP A 205 -10.50 -1.70 -21.43
CA ASP A 205 -10.41 -1.15 -22.79
C ASP A 205 -9.56 0.12 -22.90
N TYR A 206 -9.49 0.91 -21.81
CA TYR A 206 -8.88 2.24 -21.80
C TYR A 206 -7.76 2.40 -20.78
N GLU A 207 -7.16 1.31 -20.32
CA GLU A 207 -6.08 1.34 -19.32
C GLU A 207 -4.92 2.25 -19.76
N ASP A 208 -4.42 2.06 -20.99
CA ASP A 208 -3.32 2.83 -21.57
C ASP A 208 -3.78 4.08 -22.37
N ALA A 209 -5.04 4.42 -22.31
CA ALA A 209 -5.56 5.58 -23.05
C ALA A 209 -5.10 6.90 -22.42
N ILE A 210 -4.96 7.92 -23.27
CA ILE A 210 -4.63 9.29 -22.85
C ILE A 210 -5.71 10.24 -23.33
N ARG A 211 -6.21 11.09 -22.44
CA ARG A 211 -7.16 12.15 -22.77
C ARG A 211 -6.72 13.47 -22.15
N LYS A 212 -6.70 14.54 -22.95
CA LYS A 212 -6.38 15.88 -22.47
C LYS A 212 -7.28 16.28 -21.29
N ASN A 213 -6.73 16.84 -20.25
CA ASN A 213 -7.44 17.29 -19.04
C ASN A 213 -8.13 16.18 -18.22
N SER A 214 -7.79 14.92 -18.44
CA SER A 214 -8.32 13.78 -17.69
C SER A 214 -7.20 12.85 -17.22
N PRO A 215 -6.41 13.23 -16.20
CA PRO A 215 -5.21 12.49 -15.83
C PRO A 215 -5.48 11.15 -15.14
N PHE A 216 -6.70 10.90 -14.68
CA PHE A 216 -7.04 9.69 -13.92
C PHE A 216 -7.89 8.69 -14.71
N LEU A 217 -8.60 9.14 -15.72
CA LEU A 217 -9.49 8.31 -16.54
C LEU A 217 -10.28 7.27 -15.71
N PHE A 218 -10.16 5.99 -16.10
CA PHE A 218 -10.83 4.88 -15.42
C PHE A 218 -9.92 4.17 -14.40
N HIS A 219 -8.73 4.70 -14.11
CA HIS A 219 -7.81 4.09 -13.14
C HIS A 219 -8.38 4.05 -11.72
N SER A 220 -8.03 3.00 -10.98
CA SER A 220 -8.50 2.76 -9.61
C SER A 220 -7.93 3.75 -8.59
N ILE A 221 -6.70 4.25 -8.83
CA ILE A 221 -5.94 5.08 -7.88
C ILE A 221 -5.67 4.34 -6.55
N LEU A 222 -5.59 3.01 -6.57
CA LEU A 222 -5.38 2.18 -5.37
C LEU A 222 -3.89 2.03 -4.98
N SER A 223 -2.95 2.29 -5.89
CA SER A 223 -1.51 2.12 -5.61
C SER A 223 -1.02 2.77 -4.33
N PRO A 224 -1.40 4.02 -3.96
CA PRO A 224 -1.00 4.61 -2.69
C PRO A 224 -1.48 3.79 -1.49
N TYR A 225 -2.69 3.24 -1.55
CA TYR A 225 -3.35 2.52 -0.46
C TYR A 225 -2.81 1.10 -0.25
N LEU A 226 -2.24 0.50 -1.29
CA LEU A 226 -1.59 -0.81 -1.21
C LEU A 226 -0.20 -0.75 -0.56
N ASN A 227 0.35 0.45 -0.37
CA ASN A 227 1.69 0.67 0.19
C ASN A 227 1.68 1.19 1.63
N ILE A 228 0.52 1.22 2.30
CA ILE A 228 0.40 1.74 3.68
C ILE A 228 -0.44 0.82 4.56
#